data_852f870663df74be3e488d998bab03da
#
_entry.id   852f870663df74be3e488d998bab03da
#
_cell.length_a   1.000
_cell.length_b   1.000
_cell.length_c   1.000
_cell.angle_alpha   90.00
_cell.angle_beta   90.00
_cell.angle_gamma   90.00
#
_symmetry.space_group_name_H-M   'P 1'
#
loop_
_entity.id
_entity.type
_entity.pdbx_description
1 polymer ?
#
loop_
_entity_poly.entity_id
_entity_poly.type
_entity_poly.pdbx_seq_one_letter_code
_entity_poly.pdbx_strand_id
1 'polypeptide(L)'
;MQLTKKVIDGFKFEGKKQDIRWDSKLKGFGVRIYPSGKKSFVLSYRVNRRKHIVVIGRYGVFTLEQARKKAIKTLGEIQDGNDPSTQRRNAQRNTFINFCEIYIERHAKLRKKTWREDERRIQRHILPAWKGLGLESLTKQDVVDLHHSIGKTRPHEANRVLALISKIFNVAVDLGSLPETHANPAYKIKPFEEQSRDRYITKTELPRLPKAIDNADN
;
A
#
# COMPACT_ATOMS: atom_id res chain seq x y z
N MET A 1 -32.44 -9.84 -21.39
CA MET A 1 -32.55 -8.80 -22.45
C MET A 1 -31.19 -8.74 -23.15
N GLN A 2 -31.20 -8.71 -24.50
CA GLN A 2 -29.95 -8.57 -25.26
C GLN A 2 -29.50 -7.11 -25.24
N LEU A 3 -28.30 -6.84 -24.77
CA LEU A 3 -27.72 -5.50 -24.78
C LEU A 3 -27.28 -5.14 -26.20
N THR A 4 -27.73 -3.99 -26.69
CA THR A 4 -27.28 -3.31 -27.90
C THR A 4 -26.91 -1.87 -27.59
N LYS A 5 -26.18 -1.18 -28.46
CA LYS A 5 -25.82 0.22 -28.26
C LYS A 5 -27.06 1.08 -28.01
N LYS A 6 -28.08 0.93 -28.89
CA LYS A 6 -29.36 1.67 -28.80
C LYS A 6 -30.08 1.45 -27.46
N VAL A 7 -30.08 0.22 -26.97
CA VAL A 7 -30.70 -0.13 -25.67
C VAL A 7 -29.94 0.48 -24.54
N ILE A 8 -28.59 0.45 -24.55
CA ILE A 8 -27.74 1.03 -23.48
C ILE A 8 -27.88 2.56 -23.45
N ASP A 9 -27.96 3.21 -24.62
CA ASP A 9 -28.12 4.66 -24.69
C ASP A 9 -29.45 5.09 -24.03
N GLY A 10 -30.52 4.32 -24.17
CA GLY A 10 -31.82 4.60 -23.55
C GLY A 10 -31.92 4.33 -22.05
N PHE A 11 -30.92 3.71 -21.41
CA PHE A 11 -30.97 3.43 -19.98
C PHE A 11 -30.87 4.70 -19.14
N LYS A 12 -31.82 4.87 -18.23
CA LYS A 12 -31.81 5.89 -17.16
C LYS A 12 -31.66 5.21 -15.81
N PHE A 13 -31.11 5.93 -14.85
CA PHE A 13 -30.98 5.46 -13.47
C PHE A 13 -32.38 5.38 -12.81
N GLU A 14 -32.71 4.23 -12.22
CA GLU A 14 -34.03 3.95 -11.61
C GLU A 14 -34.01 4.00 -10.07
N GLY A 15 -32.99 4.59 -9.46
CA GLY A 15 -32.93 4.79 -8.00
C GLY A 15 -32.53 3.56 -7.17
N LYS A 16 -32.19 2.44 -7.78
CA LYS A 16 -31.78 1.22 -7.10
C LYS A 16 -30.34 1.34 -6.57
N LYS A 17 -30.06 0.78 -5.40
CA LYS A 17 -28.69 0.77 -4.79
C LYS A 17 -27.62 0.22 -5.75
N GLN A 18 -27.99 -0.74 -6.60
CA GLN A 18 -27.17 -1.25 -7.70
C GLN A 18 -28.06 -1.42 -8.94
N ASP A 19 -28.13 -0.38 -9.77
CA ASP A 19 -28.88 -0.45 -11.02
C ASP A 19 -28.02 -1.10 -12.12
N ILE A 20 -28.20 -2.39 -12.33
CA ILE A 20 -27.48 -3.19 -13.31
C ILE A 20 -28.45 -3.88 -14.24
N ARG A 21 -28.26 -3.69 -15.55
CA ARG A 21 -28.99 -4.38 -16.60
C ARG A 21 -28.11 -5.49 -17.18
N TRP A 22 -28.58 -6.74 -17.05
CA TRP A 22 -27.82 -7.93 -17.44
C TRP A 22 -28.03 -8.29 -18.91
N ASP A 23 -26.94 -8.71 -19.58
CA ASP A 23 -26.96 -9.18 -20.93
C ASP A 23 -27.43 -10.64 -21.01
N SER A 24 -28.30 -10.96 -22.00
CA SER A 24 -28.71 -12.34 -22.25
C SER A 24 -27.68 -13.14 -23.06
N LYS A 25 -26.79 -12.45 -23.81
CA LYS A 25 -25.74 -13.11 -24.63
C LYS A 25 -24.58 -13.65 -23.83
N LEU A 26 -24.15 -12.91 -22.75
CA LEU A 26 -23.04 -13.31 -21.93
C LEU A 26 -23.48 -13.31 -20.45
N LYS A 27 -23.62 -14.49 -19.89
CA LYS A 27 -24.05 -14.66 -18.48
C LYS A 27 -23.11 -13.95 -17.52
N GLY A 28 -23.69 -13.12 -16.65
CA GLY A 28 -22.93 -12.33 -15.68
C GLY A 28 -22.41 -11.00 -16.21
N PHE A 29 -22.44 -10.74 -17.52
CA PHE A 29 -22.10 -9.45 -18.09
C PHE A 29 -23.29 -8.48 -18.03
N GLY A 30 -23.04 -7.20 -17.80
CA GLY A 30 -24.11 -6.20 -17.73
C GLY A 30 -23.58 -4.78 -17.76
N VAL A 31 -24.53 -3.84 -17.70
CA VAL A 31 -24.27 -2.41 -17.63
C VAL A 31 -24.78 -1.86 -16.29
N ARG A 32 -23.90 -1.27 -15.51
CA ARG A 32 -24.26 -0.50 -14.29
C ARG A 32 -24.51 0.94 -14.67
N ILE A 33 -25.64 1.46 -14.17
CA ILE A 33 -26.06 2.85 -14.35
C ILE A 33 -25.87 3.56 -13.02
N TYR A 34 -25.25 4.73 -13.02
CA TYR A 34 -24.99 5.54 -11.83
C TYR A 34 -26.00 6.70 -11.75
N PRO A 35 -26.25 7.26 -10.54
CA PRO A 35 -27.11 8.42 -10.36
C PRO A 35 -26.72 9.62 -11.23
N SER A 36 -25.43 9.75 -11.54
CA SER A 36 -24.88 10.79 -12.43
C SER A 36 -25.14 10.54 -13.93
N GLY A 37 -25.92 9.51 -14.28
CA GLY A 37 -26.14 9.10 -15.67
C GLY A 37 -24.96 8.37 -16.32
N LYS A 38 -23.78 8.29 -15.66
CA LYS A 38 -22.63 7.53 -16.13
C LYS A 38 -22.97 6.05 -16.20
N LYS A 39 -22.42 5.35 -17.18
CA LYS A 39 -22.63 3.90 -17.38
C LYS A 39 -21.30 3.18 -17.44
N SER A 40 -21.23 1.97 -16.87
CA SER A 40 -20.03 1.12 -16.93
C SER A 40 -20.42 -0.32 -17.19
N PHE A 41 -19.64 -1.00 -18.02
CA PHE A 41 -19.74 -2.45 -18.20
C PHE A 41 -19.22 -3.15 -16.96
N VAL A 42 -19.95 -4.15 -16.49
CA VAL A 42 -19.62 -4.94 -15.31
C VAL A 42 -19.73 -6.42 -15.60
N LEU A 43 -18.96 -7.21 -14.87
CA LEU A 43 -19.00 -8.66 -14.91
C LEU A 43 -19.24 -9.19 -13.49
N SER A 44 -20.30 -9.99 -13.32
CA SER A 44 -20.61 -10.72 -12.10
C SER A 44 -20.19 -12.17 -12.23
N TYR A 45 -19.43 -12.67 -11.27
CA TYR A 45 -18.96 -14.05 -11.22
C TYR A 45 -18.97 -14.56 -9.78
N ARG A 46 -18.71 -15.85 -9.60
CA ARG A 46 -18.60 -16.46 -8.25
C ARG A 46 -17.26 -17.18 -8.13
N VAL A 47 -16.57 -16.90 -7.00
CA VAL A 47 -15.36 -17.61 -6.58
C VAL A 47 -15.55 -18.00 -5.12
N ASN A 48 -15.20 -19.22 -4.74
CA ASN A 48 -15.35 -19.73 -3.37
C ASN A 48 -16.76 -19.49 -2.80
N ARG A 49 -17.81 -19.76 -3.57
CA ARG A 49 -19.23 -19.54 -3.25
C ARG A 49 -19.65 -18.09 -3.02
N ARG A 50 -18.73 -17.09 -3.17
CA ARG A 50 -19.01 -15.66 -3.00
C ARG A 50 -19.20 -14.98 -4.35
N LYS A 51 -20.21 -14.10 -4.41
CA LYS A 51 -20.49 -13.29 -5.61
C LYS A 51 -19.58 -12.07 -5.63
N HIS A 52 -18.92 -11.86 -6.77
CA HIS A 52 -18.09 -10.71 -7.06
C HIS A 52 -18.62 -9.95 -8.27
N ILE A 53 -18.40 -8.64 -8.31
CA ILE A 53 -18.70 -7.79 -9.45
C ILE A 53 -17.47 -6.95 -9.76
N VAL A 54 -16.94 -7.08 -10.96
CA VAL A 54 -15.79 -6.31 -11.45
C VAL A 54 -16.23 -5.36 -12.55
N VAL A 55 -15.67 -4.15 -12.58
CA VAL A 55 -15.89 -3.18 -13.65
C VAL A 55 -14.93 -3.53 -14.79
N ILE A 56 -15.49 -3.82 -15.98
CA ILE A 56 -14.76 -4.14 -17.21
C ILE A 56 -14.25 -2.88 -17.90
N GLY A 57 -15.10 -1.84 -17.93
CA GLY A 57 -14.74 -0.56 -18.53
C GLY A 57 -15.91 0.42 -18.55
N ARG A 58 -15.60 1.68 -18.86
CA ARG A 58 -16.60 2.74 -18.96
C ARG A 58 -17.29 2.71 -20.32
N TYR A 59 -18.61 2.82 -20.33
CA TYR A 59 -19.37 3.03 -21.58
C TYR A 59 -18.97 4.37 -22.21
N GLY A 60 -18.77 4.37 -23.52
CA GLY A 60 -18.22 5.51 -24.26
C GLY A 60 -16.70 5.45 -24.49
N VAL A 61 -15.95 4.79 -23.58
CA VAL A 61 -14.53 4.47 -23.79
C VAL A 61 -14.37 3.11 -24.45
N PHE A 62 -15.19 2.13 -24.02
CA PHE A 62 -15.25 0.79 -24.62
C PHE A 62 -16.52 0.65 -25.44
N THR A 63 -16.41 0.02 -26.62
CA THR A 63 -17.57 -0.48 -27.32
C THR A 63 -18.16 -1.71 -26.63
N LEU A 64 -19.41 -2.04 -26.87
CA LEU A 64 -20.06 -3.21 -26.31
C LEU A 64 -19.31 -4.52 -26.64
N GLU A 65 -18.80 -4.64 -27.86
CA GLU A 65 -18.05 -5.82 -28.32
C GLU A 65 -16.70 -5.93 -27.62
N GLN A 66 -15.96 -4.81 -27.51
CA GLN A 66 -14.69 -4.76 -26.75
C GLN A 66 -14.90 -5.14 -25.30
N ALA A 67 -15.98 -4.64 -24.68
CA ALA A 67 -16.31 -4.97 -23.30
C ALA A 67 -16.68 -6.45 -23.12
N ARG A 68 -17.42 -7.06 -24.08
CA ARG A 68 -17.71 -8.51 -24.06
C ARG A 68 -16.44 -9.34 -24.23
N LYS A 69 -15.57 -9.01 -25.19
CA LYS A 69 -14.28 -9.71 -25.39
C LYS A 69 -13.44 -9.66 -24.11
N LYS A 70 -13.33 -8.48 -23.49
CA LYS A 70 -12.59 -8.32 -22.24
C LYS A 70 -13.22 -9.11 -21.08
N ALA A 71 -14.56 -9.14 -21.01
CA ALA A 71 -15.27 -9.92 -19.98
C ALA A 71 -15.03 -11.43 -20.13
N ILE A 72 -15.02 -11.94 -21.35
CA ILE A 72 -14.71 -13.36 -21.65
C ILE A 72 -13.27 -13.67 -21.25
N LYS A 73 -12.30 -12.82 -21.62
CA LYS A 73 -10.90 -12.97 -21.19
C LYS A 73 -10.77 -13.00 -19.68
N THR A 74 -11.43 -12.07 -18.98
CA THR A 74 -11.44 -12.00 -17.50
C THR A 74 -12.06 -13.27 -16.88
N LEU A 75 -13.10 -13.85 -17.50
CA LEU A 75 -13.67 -15.14 -17.03
C LEU A 75 -12.67 -16.28 -17.17
N GLY A 76 -11.90 -16.33 -18.26
CA GLY A 76 -10.81 -17.30 -18.43
C GLY A 76 -9.74 -17.14 -17.35
N GLU A 77 -9.25 -15.92 -17.13
CA GLU A 77 -8.27 -15.63 -16.09
C GLU A 77 -8.76 -16.05 -14.69
N ILE A 78 -10.05 -15.87 -14.39
CA ILE A 78 -10.67 -16.31 -13.13
C ILE A 78 -10.70 -17.85 -13.03
N GLN A 79 -10.97 -18.57 -14.11
CA GLN A 79 -10.95 -20.04 -14.14
C GLN A 79 -9.53 -20.58 -13.93
N ASP A 80 -8.52 -19.86 -14.43
CA ASP A 80 -7.09 -20.16 -14.21
C ASP A 80 -6.58 -19.77 -12.81
N GLY A 81 -7.47 -19.33 -11.91
CA GLY A 81 -7.13 -18.95 -10.53
C GLY A 81 -6.76 -17.47 -10.34
N ASN A 82 -6.70 -16.67 -11.40
CA ASN A 82 -6.34 -15.26 -11.37
C ASN A 82 -7.59 -14.37 -11.16
N ASP A 83 -8.14 -14.39 -9.94
CA ASP A 83 -9.31 -13.56 -9.60
C ASP A 83 -8.93 -12.07 -9.40
N PRO A 84 -9.44 -11.14 -10.23
CA PRO A 84 -9.16 -9.71 -10.11
C PRO A 84 -9.60 -9.10 -8.79
N SER A 85 -10.64 -9.65 -8.13
CA SER A 85 -11.09 -9.16 -6.82
C SER A 85 -10.12 -9.53 -5.70
N THR A 86 -9.53 -10.71 -5.79
CA THR A 86 -8.49 -11.17 -4.87
C THR A 86 -7.19 -10.41 -5.10
N GLN A 87 -6.80 -10.19 -6.35
CA GLN A 87 -5.64 -9.37 -6.69
C GLN A 87 -5.76 -7.94 -6.14
N ARG A 88 -6.89 -7.28 -6.34
CA ARG A 88 -7.14 -5.93 -5.78
C ARG A 88 -7.10 -5.91 -4.26
N ARG A 89 -7.70 -6.90 -3.61
CA ARG A 89 -7.70 -7.03 -2.15
C ARG A 89 -6.30 -7.30 -1.60
N ASN A 90 -5.53 -8.15 -2.29
CA ASN A 90 -4.15 -8.41 -1.93
C ASN A 90 -3.27 -7.17 -2.16
N ALA A 91 -3.43 -6.46 -3.29
CA ALA A 91 -2.75 -5.20 -3.53
C ALA A 91 -3.07 -4.13 -2.46
N GLN A 92 -4.33 -4.04 -2.02
CA GLN A 92 -4.71 -3.16 -0.91
C GLN A 92 -4.14 -3.61 0.44
N ARG A 93 -4.04 -4.92 0.69
CA ARG A 93 -3.43 -5.48 1.90
C ARG A 93 -1.91 -5.37 1.89
N ASN A 94 -1.31 -5.50 0.72
CA ASN A 94 0.14 -5.42 0.52
C ASN A 94 0.64 -3.98 0.29
N THR A 95 -0.09 -2.96 0.74
CA THR A 95 0.47 -1.62 0.80
C THR A 95 1.57 -1.57 1.85
N PHE A 96 2.60 -0.77 1.59
CA PHE A 96 3.69 -0.57 2.55
C PHE A 96 3.18 -0.12 3.92
N ILE A 97 2.14 0.73 3.93
CA ILE A 97 1.48 1.21 5.17
C ILE A 97 0.92 0.06 5.99
N ASN A 98 0.13 -0.81 5.38
CA ASN A 98 -0.46 -1.95 6.09
C ASN A 98 0.61 -2.91 6.61
N PHE A 99 1.73 -3.04 5.88
CA PHE A 99 2.84 -3.82 6.37
C PHE A 99 3.57 -3.14 7.54
N CYS A 100 3.68 -1.81 7.56
CA CYS A 100 4.22 -1.10 8.73
C CYS A 100 3.41 -1.37 10.01
N GLU A 101 2.08 -1.46 9.93
CA GLU A 101 1.24 -1.85 11.06
C GLU A 101 1.55 -3.27 11.53
N ILE A 102 1.69 -4.22 10.59
CA ILE A 102 2.10 -5.60 10.87
C ILE A 102 3.48 -5.65 11.53
N TYR A 103 4.44 -4.87 10.99
CA TYR A 103 5.79 -4.76 11.54
C TYR A 103 5.76 -4.27 13.00
N ILE A 104 5.02 -3.21 13.28
CA ILE A 104 4.91 -2.68 14.65
C ILE A 104 4.31 -3.73 15.59
N GLU A 105 3.17 -4.33 15.22
CA GLU A 105 2.45 -5.26 16.11
C GLU A 105 3.18 -6.60 16.28
N ARG A 106 3.69 -7.19 15.21
CA ARG A 106 4.22 -8.56 15.23
C ARG A 106 5.73 -8.65 15.41
N HIS A 107 6.46 -7.53 15.26
CA HIS A 107 7.91 -7.53 15.38
C HIS A 107 8.41 -6.48 16.38
N ALA A 108 8.11 -5.20 16.17
CA ALA A 108 8.73 -4.13 16.96
C ALA A 108 8.29 -4.17 18.43
N LYS A 109 7.00 -4.24 18.71
CA LYS A 109 6.45 -4.31 20.09
C LYS A 109 6.99 -5.52 20.89
N LEU A 110 7.18 -6.64 20.20
CA LEU A 110 7.63 -7.88 20.85
C LEU A 110 9.14 -7.92 21.10
N ARG A 111 9.94 -7.17 20.34
CA ARG A 111 11.41 -7.31 20.31
C ARG A 111 12.19 -6.04 20.67
N LYS A 112 11.52 -4.88 20.75
CA LYS A 112 12.19 -3.59 20.99
C LYS A 112 11.51 -2.79 22.09
N LYS A 113 12.27 -2.36 23.08
CA LYS A 113 11.78 -1.39 24.07
C LYS A 113 11.44 -0.03 23.44
N THR A 114 12.14 0.34 22.36
CA THR A 114 12.01 1.63 21.66
C THR A 114 11.09 1.56 20.42
N TRP A 115 10.12 0.64 20.39
CA TRP A 115 9.21 0.48 19.25
C TRP A 115 8.41 1.76 18.92
N ARG A 116 8.13 2.60 19.92
CA ARG A 116 7.45 3.90 19.72
C ARG A 116 8.26 4.85 18.84
N GLU A 117 9.59 4.76 18.87
CA GLU A 117 10.46 5.54 17.98
C GLU A 117 10.35 5.06 16.54
N ASP A 118 10.24 3.74 16.30
CA ASP A 118 10.00 3.21 14.98
C ASP A 118 8.64 3.69 14.45
N GLU A 119 7.58 3.61 15.25
CA GLU A 119 6.25 4.10 14.90
C GLU A 119 6.25 5.59 14.57
N ARG A 120 6.90 6.42 15.41
CA ARG A 120 7.04 7.85 15.17
C ARG A 120 7.74 8.15 13.85
N ARG A 121 8.84 7.43 13.52
CA ARG A 121 9.56 7.59 12.26
C ARG A 121 8.73 7.17 11.06
N ILE A 122 8.01 6.08 11.17
CA ILE A 122 7.06 5.63 10.14
C ILE A 122 6.04 6.73 9.87
N GLN A 123 5.35 7.22 10.89
CA GLN A 123 4.30 8.22 10.74
C GLN A 123 4.83 9.56 10.21
N ARG A 124 5.99 9.99 10.69
CA ARG A 124 6.52 11.32 10.38
C ARG A 124 7.18 11.40 9.00
N HIS A 125 7.89 10.35 8.59
CA HIS A 125 8.75 10.39 7.40
C HIS A 125 8.28 9.47 6.29
N ILE A 126 7.88 8.24 6.61
CA ILE A 126 7.65 7.20 5.62
C ILE A 126 6.23 7.28 5.07
N LEU A 127 5.21 7.35 5.93
CA LEU A 127 3.82 7.39 5.49
C LEU A 127 3.50 8.58 4.57
N PRO A 128 3.97 9.81 4.83
CA PRO A 128 3.70 10.93 3.92
C PRO A 128 4.28 10.73 2.53
N ALA A 129 5.47 10.09 2.44
CA ALA A 129 6.17 9.87 1.18
C ALA A 129 5.58 8.70 0.37
N TRP A 130 5.16 7.61 1.03
CA TRP A 130 4.82 6.34 0.37
C TRP A 130 3.37 5.92 0.56
N LYS A 131 2.48 6.88 0.81
CA LYS A 131 1.04 6.63 0.96
C LYS A 131 0.47 6.00 -0.31
N GLY A 132 -0.06 4.78 -0.17
CA GLY A 132 -0.71 4.06 -1.26
C GLY A 132 0.23 3.27 -2.17
N LEU A 133 1.55 3.31 -1.95
CA LEU A 133 2.48 2.45 -2.68
C LEU A 133 2.41 1.00 -2.16
N GLY A 134 2.53 0.06 -3.10
CA GLY A 134 2.64 -1.36 -2.77
C GLY A 134 4.00 -1.69 -2.17
N LEU A 135 4.04 -2.64 -1.24
CA LEU A 135 5.30 -3.10 -0.63
C LEU A 135 6.31 -3.59 -1.69
N GLU A 136 5.83 -4.33 -2.71
CA GLU A 136 6.66 -4.85 -3.80
C GLU A 136 7.09 -3.79 -4.83
N SER A 137 6.37 -2.66 -4.90
CA SER A 137 6.63 -1.63 -5.90
C SER A 137 7.69 -0.61 -5.50
N LEU A 138 8.11 -0.62 -4.23
CA LEU A 138 9.13 0.30 -3.73
C LEU A 138 10.50 -0.07 -4.26
N THR A 139 11.14 0.90 -4.88
CA THR A 139 12.45 0.76 -5.52
C THR A 139 13.57 1.33 -4.64
N LYS A 140 14.81 0.99 -4.99
CA LYS A 140 15.99 1.61 -4.37
C LYS A 140 15.99 3.13 -4.53
N GLN A 141 15.49 3.65 -5.67
CA GLN A 141 15.43 5.08 -5.91
C GLN A 141 14.48 5.78 -4.93
N ASP A 142 13.32 5.19 -4.66
CA ASP A 142 12.37 5.75 -3.68
C ASP A 142 13.00 5.87 -2.29
N VAL A 143 13.80 4.87 -1.89
CA VAL A 143 14.51 4.90 -0.59
C VAL A 143 15.60 5.96 -0.57
N VAL A 144 16.38 6.10 -1.67
CA VAL A 144 17.42 7.13 -1.80
C VAL A 144 16.80 8.51 -1.72
N ASP A 145 15.71 8.76 -2.44
CA ASP A 145 15.04 10.06 -2.49
C ASP A 145 14.50 10.46 -1.11
N LEU A 146 13.87 9.52 -0.41
CA LEU A 146 13.41 9.74 0.97
C LEU A 146 14.59 10.02 1.92
N HIS A 147 15.65 9.20 1.86
CA HIS A 147 16.84 9.34 2.69
C HIS A 147 17.49 10.72 2.48
N HIS A 148 17.67 11.13 1.22
CA HIS A 148 18.23 12.43 0.89
C HIS A 148 17.33 13.58 1.33
N SER A 149 16.01 13.46 1.15
CA SER A 149 15.08 14.52 1.55
C SER A 149 15.14 14.83 3.04
N ILE A 150 15.23 13.79 3.88
CA ILE A 150 15.38 13.91 5.34
C ILE A 150 16.80 14.42 5.68
N GLY A 151 17.80 13.90 4.99
CA GLY A 151 19.22 14.16 5.26
C GLY A 151 19.65 15.59 5.04
N LYS A 152 18.96 16.35 4.17
CA LYS A 152 19.22 17.79 3.97
C LYS A 152 19.23 18.60 5.27
N THR A 153 18.41 18.21 6.24
CA THR A 153 18.27 18.95 7.50
C THR A 153 18.61 18.09 8.73
N ARG A 154 18.49 16.75 8.62
CA ARG A 154 18.61 15.82 9.76
C ARG A 154 19.33 14.53 9.36
N PRO A 155 20.64 14.55 9.11
CA PRO A 155 21.38 13.39 8.61
C PRO A 155 21.31 12.17 9.55
N HIS A 156 21.40 12.38 10.87
CA HIS A 156 21.26 11.29 11.85
C HIS A 156 19.87 10.63 11.79
N GLU A 157 18.79 11.41 11.69
CA GLU A 157 17.42 10.87 11.58
C GLU A 157 17.22 10.14 10.24
N ALA A 158 17.80 10.65 9.15
CA ALA A 158 17.79 9.99 7.85
C ALA A 158 18.41 8.59 7.92
N ASN A 159 19.56 8.45 8.58
CA ASN A 159 20.22 7.17 8.78
C ASN A 159 19.36 6.20 9.62
N ARG A 160 18.68 6.70 10.68
CA ARG A 160 17.76 5.88 11.49
C ARG A 160 16.56 5.42 10.67
N VAL A 161 16.00 6.31 9.82
CA VAL A 161 14.90 5.94 8.91
C VAL A 161 15.36 4.93 7.88
N LEU A 162 16.54 5.08 7.29
CA LEU A 162 17.12 4.11 6.34
C LEU A 162 17.27 2.72 6.99
N ALA A 163 17.84 2.66 8.20
CA ALA A 163 17.97 1.40 8.93
C ALA A 163 16.61 0.77 9.26
N LEU A 164 15.62 1.58 9.60
CA LEU A 164 14.25 1.12 9.86
C LEU A 164 13.61 0.54 8.61
N ILE A 165 13.72 1.23 7.46
CA ILE A 165 13.22 0.73 6.17
C ILE A 165 13.86 -0.62 5.85
N SER A 166 15.19 -0.71 5.95
CA SER A 166 15.90 -1.97 5.71
C SER A 166 15.37 -3.09 6.61
N LYS A 167 15.13 -2.81 7.89
CA LYS A 167 14.57 -3.80 8.82
C LYS A 167 13.15 -4.21 8.47
N ILE A 168 12.29 -3.26 8.05
CA ILE A 168 10.91 -3.54 7.64
C ILE A 168 10.89 -4.50 6.46
N PHE A 169 11.73 -4.28 5.43
CA PHE A 169 11.81 -5.17 4.26
C PHE A 169 12.32 -6.56 4.61
N ASN A 170 13.32 -6.68 5.47
CA ASN A 170 13.80 -7.99 5.93
C ASN A 170 12.68 -8.74 6.69
N VAL A 171 11.96 -8.06 7.58
CA VAL A 171 10.82 -8.66 8.29
C VAL A 171 9.68 -9.02 7.33
N ALA A 172 9.51 -8.29 6.22
CA ALA A 172 8.52 -8.61 5.20
C ALA A 172 8.82 -9.94 4.50
N VAL A 173 10.08 -10.22 4.25
CA VAL A 173 10.53 -11.52 3.74
C VAL A 173 10.37 -12.60 4.81
N ASP A 174 10.83 -12.36 6.04
CA ASP A 174 10.74 -13.30 7.17
C ASP A 174 9.28 -13.74 7.46
N LEU A 175 8.32 -12.83 7.25
CA LEU A 175 6.88 -13.09 7.46
C LEU A 175 6.16 -13.59 6.19
N GLY A 176 6.87 -13.86 5.10
CA GLY A 176 6.31 -14.34 3.83
C GLY A 176 5.41 -13.31 3.11
N SER A 177 5.50 -12.02 3.44
CA SER A 177 4.79 -10.95 2.74
C SER A 177 5.49 -10.52 1.45
N LEU A 178 6.78 -10.80 1.35
CA LEU A 178 7.59 -10.71 0.15
C LEU A 178 8.28 -12.06 -0.11
N PRO A 179 8.55 -12.40 -1.38
CA PRO A 179 9.32 -13.61 -1.69
C PRO A 179 10.76 -13.48 -1.21
N GLU A 180 11.43 -14.62 -0.90
CA GLU A 180 12.84 -14.65 -0.48
C GLU A 180 13.80 -14.05 -1.52
N THR A 181 13.39 -14.10 -2.80
CA THR A 181 14.15 -13.50 -3.91
C THR A 181 14.03 -11.98 -4.00
N HIS A 182 13.16 -11.36 -3.18
CA HIS A 182 12.97 -9.91 -3.21
C HIS A 182 14.21 -9.18 -2.67
N ALA A 183 14.83 -8.40 -3.53
CA ALA A 183 15.97 -7.59 -3.13
C ALA A 183 15.53 -6.45 -2.20
N ASN A 184 16.14 -6.33 -1.02
CA ASN A 184 15.87 -5.24 -0.11
C ASN A 184 16.25 -3.89 -0.74
N PRO A 185 15.30 -2.95 -0.99
CA PRO A 185 15.59 -1.71 -1.69
C PRO A 185 16.51 -0.76 -0.89
N ALA A 186 16.64 -0.95 0.41
CA ALA A 186 17.56 -0.19 1.26
C ALA A 186 19.01 -0.76 1.25
N TYR A 187 19.24 -1.88 0.53
CA TYR A 187 20.55 -2.53 0.52
C TYR A 187 21.61 -1.67 -0.16
N LYS A 188 22.80 -1.58 0.48
CA LYS A 188 23.97 -0.81 -0.02
C LYS A 188 23.67 0.68 -0.30
N ILE A 189 22.75 1.31 0.42
CA ILE A 189 22.65 2.77 0.45
C ILE A 189 23.61 3.27 1.52
N LYS A 190 24.52 4.19 1.13
CA LYS A 190 25.48 4.79 2.07
C LYS A 190 24.75 5.73 3.04
N PRO A 191 24.91 5.54 4.37
CA PRO A 191 24.42 6.51 5.33
C PRO A 191 25.19 7.82 5.24
N PHE A 192 24.64 8.91 5.74
CA PHE A 192 25.36 10.16 5.97
C PHE A 192 26.40 9.96 7.05
N GLU A 193 27.49 10.71 6.96
CA GLU A 193 28.50 10.73 8.01
C GLU A 193 27.90 11.30 9.31
N GLU A 194 28.10 10.59 10.41
CA GLU A 194 27.65 10.99 11.72
C GLU A 194 28.87 11.43 12.55
N GLN A 195 28.81 12.68 13.03
CA GLN A 195 29.80 13.11 14.00
C GLN A 195 29.47 12.52 15.36
N SER A 196 30.42 11.85 15.96
CA SER A 196 30.33 11.37 17.34
C SER A 196 30.20 12.56 18.29
N ARG A 197 29.44 12.37 19.35
CA ARG A 197 29.44 13.38 20.43
C ARG A 197 30.72 13.18 21.25
N ASP A 198 31.66 14.11 21.09
CA ASP A 198 32.94 14.10 21.85
C ASP A 198 32.84 14.79 23.21
N ARG A 199 31.62 15.21 23.59
CA ARG A 199 31.44 15.83 24.90
C ARG A 199 31.38 14.77 25.99
N TYR A 200 32.35 14.82 26.87
CA TYR A 200 32.42 14.12 28.17
C TYR A 200 32.47 15.13 29.30
N ILE A 201 32.08 14.70 30.46
CA ILE A 201 32.17 15.54 31.68
C ILE A 201 33.65 15.73 32.00
N THR A 202 34.10 16.97 31.99
CA THR A 202 35.50 17.30 32.33
C THR A 202 35.78 17.12 33.80
N LYS A 203 37.07 17.00 34.17
CA LYS A 203 37.46 16.93 35.58
C LYS A 203 37.00 18.14 36.41
N THR A 204 36.84 19.31 35.80
CA THR A 204 36.34 20.54 36.42
C THR A 204 34.82 20.56 36.58
N GLU A 205 34.08 19.81 35.74
CA GLU A 205 32.62 19.70 35.83
C GLU A 205 32.16 18.57 36.76
N LEU A 206 33.01 17.54 36.96
CA LEU A 206 32.69 16.35 37.74
C LEU A 206 32.22 16.67 39.19
N PRO A 207 32.83 17.62 39.93
CA PRO A 207 32.36 17.96 41.28
C PRO A 207 30.97 18.62 41.35
N ARG A 208 30.48 19.16 40.18
CA ARG A 208 29.18 19.82 40.11
C ARG A 208 28.06 18.86 39.74
N LEU A 209 28.40 17.66 39.24
CA LEU A 209 27.45 16.67 38.76
C LEU A 209 26.46 16.20 39.84
N PRO A 210 26.89 15.85 41.10
CA PRO A 210 25.95 15.43 42.13
C PRO A 210 24.87 16.48 42.42
N LYS A 211 25.29 17.75 42.60
CA LYS A 211 24.34 18.85 42.81
C LYS A 211 23.38 19.10 41.67
N ALA A 212 23.82 18.87 40.43
CA ALA A 212 22.95 19.00 39.26
C ALA A 212 21.94 17.84 39.13
N ILE A 213 22.31 16.65 39.60
CA ILE A 213 21.39 15.48 39.62
C ILE A 213 20.35 15.70 40.73
N ASP A 214 20.76 16.07 41.96
CA ASP A 214 19.84 16.32 43.08
C ASP A 214 18.81 17.40 42.76
N ASN A 215 19.19 18.41 41.97
CA ASN A 215 18.29 19.50 41.56
C ASN A 215 17.41 19.11 40.35
N ALA A 216 17.67 18.02 39.62
CA ALA A 216 16.88 17.57 38.47
C ALA A 216 15.75 16.60 38.87
N ASP A 217 15.84 16.01 40.07
CA ASP A 217 14.82 15.07 40.59
C ASP A 217 13.73 15.79 41.41
N ASN A 218 13.74 17.12 41.45
CA ASN A 218 12.70 17.99 41.98
C ASN A 218 12.02 18.75 40.84
#